data_a92015814c84eb4f2cc57341fb7146a3
#
_entry.id   a92015814c84eb4f2cc57341fb7146a3
#
_cell.length_a   1.000
_cell.length_b   1.000
_cell.length_c   1.000
_cell.angle_alpha   90.00
_cell.angle_beta   90.00
_cell.angle_gamma   90.00
#
_symmetry.space_group_name_H-M   'P 1'
#
loop_
_entity.id
_entity.type
_entity.pdbx_description
1 polymer ?
#
loop_
_entity_poly.entity_id
_entity_poly.type
_entity_poly.pdbx_seq_one_letter_code
_entity_poly.pdbx_strand_id
1 'polypeptide(L)'
;SKMIKIFSILFICLVGSMAVLAGQPNLVPHQINLKDGKRFSLNLPVNYDIIPAAEGLKRVRFFSKAPDGRMFVTDMHDLTDNKKGIVYILDEWNAETGKFGKIIPYMTGLKNPNSVQFYTDSSGQDWLYLAETHQLTRRKFTQGEIKPTAKAEVLATFPDYGLSYKYGGWHLTRTIAVGGNGKIYVSVGSSCNACVEKEKVRATVLEMNPDGSEQKIYATGLRNAVGLKWVGKFLFATNQGADHLGKHKPDETFYALKRDADYGWPSCYSSNGKIFADPKFKRPTGCKNVPSPYAYFPSHSSAIGFDYFDDPNTDETIKNSFLVALHGSTDATIGHGYKIVIMRKGQKLETFMDGFLVGNKVNGRPADIYRIDANSFYFSDDKGGVVYYVRRKEPS
;
A
#
# COMPACT_ATOMS: atom_id res chain seq x y z
N SER A 1 39.49 -2.49 -70.55
CA SER A 1 38.24 -2.75 -69.81
C SER A 1 38.40 -2.25 -68.38
N LYS A 2 37.73 -1.13 -68.10
CA LYS A 2 37.67 -0.52 -66.71
C LYS A 2 36.50 -1.10 -65.98
N MET A 3 36.77 -1.83 -64.89
CA MET A 3 35.75 -2.25 -63.95
C MET A 3 35.41 -1.10 -62.99
N ILE A 4 34.13 -0.67 -63.01
CA ILE A 4 33.57 0.30 -62.07
C ILE A 4 33.06 -0.47 -60.82
N LYS A 5 33.68 -0.21 -59.68
CA LYS A 5 33.18 -0.72 -58.39
C LYS A 5 32.14 0.23 -57.92
N ILE A 6 30.87 -0.24 -57.80
CA ILE A 6 29.78 0.47 -57.19
C ILE A 6 29.84 0.16 -55.70
N PHE A 7 30.10 1.17 -54.88
CA PHE A 7 29.98 1.12 -53.45
C PHE A 7 28.52 1.44 -53.07
N SER A 8 27.77 0.45 -52.63
CA SER A 8 26.45 0.66 -52.00
C SER A 8 26.66 1.09 -50.56
N ILE A 9 26.38 2.34 -50.26
CA ILE A 9 26.32 2.86 -48.87
C ILE A 9 24.96 2.48 -48.33
N LEU A 10 24.95 1.53 -47.39
CA LEU A 10 23.78 1.15 -46.64
C LEU A 10 23.54 2.21 -45.52
N PHE A 11 22.57 3.07 -45.71
CA PHE A 11 22.14 4.01 -44.68
C PHE A 11 21.27 3.25 -43.68
N ILE A 12 21.86 2.86 -42.54
CA ILE A 12 21.10 2.32 -41.41
C ILE A 12 20.49 3.51 -40.68
N CYS A 13 19.21 3.78 -40.93
CA CYS A 13 18.43 4.66 -40.06
C CYS A 13 18.23 4.00 -38.70
N LEU A 14 19.06 4.35 -37.74
CA LEU A 14 18.75 4.12 -36.31
C LEU A 14 17.57 5.02 -35.94
N VAL A 15 16.37 4.50 -36.00
CA VAL A 15 15.21 5.11 -35.34
C VAL A 15 15.38 4.83 -33.83
N GLY A 16 16.11 5.70 -33.18
CA GLY A 16 16.14 5.73 -31.74
C GLY A 16 14.74 6.11 -31.24
N SER A 17 14.02 5.15 -30.68
CA SER A 17 12.82 5.45 -29.89
C SER A 17 13.28 6.29 -28.69
N MET A 18 13.18 7.61 -28.81
CA MET A 18 13.21 8.47 -27.64
C MET A 18 11.98 8.10 -26.80
N ALA A 19 12.19 7.33 -25.73
CA ALA A 19 11.19 7.22 -24.69
C ALA A 19 10.96 8.64 -24.16
N VAL A 20 9.83 9.23 -24.52
CA VAL A 20 9.38 10.48 -23.92
C VAL A 20 9.14 10.17 -22.47
N LEU A 21 10.04 10.60 -21.57
CA LEU A 21 9.82 10.54 -20.13
C LEU A 21 8.59 11.40 -19.87
N ALA A 22 7.50 10.76 -19.37
CA ALA A 22 6.33 11.49 -18.92
C ALA A 22 6.79 12.45 -17.83
N GLY A 23 6.52 13.76 -17.98
CA GLY A 23 6.77 14.76 -16.95
C GLY A 23 5.64 14.79 -15.93
N GLN A 24 5.79 15.65 -14.90
CA GLN A 24 4.74 15.90 -13.92
C GLN A 24 3.42 16.23 -14.64
N PRO A 25 2.33 15.46 -14.42
CA PRO A 25 1.05 15.74 -15.06
C PRO A 25 0.47 17.09 -14.58
N ASN A 26 -0.28 17.73 -15.46
CA ASN A 26 -1.01 18.94 -15.10
C ASN A 26 -2.23 18.56 -14.27
N LEU A 27 -2.24 18.95 -13.00
CA LEU A 27 -3.33 18.66 -12.06
C LEU A 27 -4.33 19.80 -12.07
N VAL A 28 -5.60 19.46 -12.11
CA VAL A 28 -6.71 20.42 -12.04
C VAL A 28 -7.67 20.09 -10.89
N PRO A 29 -8.33 21.07 -10.27
CA PRO A 29 -9.24 20.83 -9.16
C PRO A 29 -10.47 20.03 -9.62
N HIS A 30 -10.83 19.03 -8.80
CA HIS A 30 -12.08 18.28 -8.92
C HIS A 30 -12.85 18.47 -7.62
N GLN A 31 -14.06 19.00 -7.71
CA GLN A 31 -14.88 19.24 -6.54
C GLN A 31 -15.37 17.93 -5.92
N ILE A 32 -15.16 17.79 -4.63
CA ILE A 32 -15.68 16.69 -3.82
C ILE A 32 -16.80 17.21 -2.94
N ASN A 33 -17.97 16.59 -3.05
CA ASN A 33 -19.14 16.89 -2.22
C ASN A 33 -19.56 15.59 -1.54
N LEU A 34 -19.36 15.51 -0.22
CA LEU A 34 -19.72 14.34 0.55
C LEU A 34 -21.12 14.48 1.14
N LYS A 35 -21.76 13.36 1.42
CA LYS A 35 -23.11 13.29 1.97
C LYS A 35 -23.23 13.91 3.36
N ASP A 36 -22.13 13.95 4.13
CA ASP A 36 -22.06 14.61 5.43
C ASP A 36 -21.96 16.14 5.36
N GLY A 37 -21.95 16.69 4.13
CA GLY A 37 -21.86 18.13 3.87
C GLY A 37 -20.46 18.68 3.70
N LYS A 38 -19.40 17.87 3.88
CA LYS A 38 -18.03 18.28 3.60
C LYS A 38 -17.83 18.57 2.12
N ARG A 39 -17.15 19.66 1.83
CA ARG A 39 -16.81 20.12 0.47
C ARG A 39 -15.34 20.52 0.43
N PHE A 40 -14.63 20.01 -0.54
CA PHE A 40 -13.23 20.35 -0.81
C PHE A 40 -12.87 19.93 -2.22
N SER A 41 -11.68 20.28 -2.69
CA SER A 41 -11.19 19.90 -4.01
C SER A 41 -10.01 18.95 -3.88
N LEU A 42 -9.96 17.95 -4.76
CA LEU A 42 -8.77 17.13 -5.01
C LEU A 42 -8.26 17.45 -6.40
N ASN A 43 -6.96 17.58 -6.54
CA ASN A 43 -6.31 17.90 -7.80
C ASN A 43 -5.82 16.61 -8.47
N LEU A 44 -6.30 16.35 -9.67
CA LEU A 44 -5.94 15.19 -10.49
C LEU A 44 -5.63 15.65 -11.92
N PRO A 45 -4.99 14.80 -12.74
CA PRO A 45 -4.88 15.10 -14.17
C PRO A 45 -6.24 15.35 -14.80
N VAL A 46 -6.30 16.28 -15.75
CA VAL A 46 -7.56 16.73 -16.37
C VAL A 46 -8.37 15.60 -17.04
N ASN A 47 -7.68 14.55 -17.50
CA ASN A 47 -8.30 13.41 -18.18
C ASN A 47 -8.78 12.29 -17.23
N TYR A 48 -8.83 12.56 -15.92
CA TYR A 48 -9.37 11.64 -14.92
C TYR A 48 -10.60 12.21 -14.23
N ASP A 49 -11.51 11.33 -13.84
CA ASP A 49 -12.63 11.60 -12.94
C ASP A 49 -12.37 10.96 -11.58
N ILE A 50 -12.92 11.57 -10.54
CA ILE A 50 -12.92 11.02 -9.19
C ILE A 50 -14.32 11.09 -8.60
N ILE A 51 -14.77 9.98 -8.01
CA ILE A 51 -16.12 9.82 -7.49
C ILE A 51 -16.05 9.19 -6.10
N PRO A 52 -16.72 9.75 -5.08
CA PRO A 52 -16.93 9.05 -3.82
C PRO A 52 -17.81 7.82 -4.06
N ALA A 53 -17.18 6.64 -4.07
CA ALA A 53 -17.85 5.37 -4.40
C ALA A 53 -18.56 4.74 -3.20
N ALA A 54 -18.05 4.96 -1.99
CA ALA A 54 -18.65 4.57 -0.72
C ALA A 54 -18.30 5.60 0.34
N GLU A 55 -19.27 5.97 1.17
CA GLU A 55 -19.14 7.01 2.17
C GLU A 55 -19.68 6.55 3.53
N GLY A 56 -19.42 7.32 4.57
CA GLY A 56 -19.95 7.04 5.91
C GLY A 56 -19.21 5.93 6.65
N LEU A 57 -18.04 5.51 6.17
CA LEU A 57 -17.14 4.58 6.87
C LEU A 57 -16.34 5.34 7.93
N LYS A 58 -15.56 4.63 8.75
CA LYS A 58 -14.77 5.24 9.82
C LYS A 58 -13.29 5.35 9.40
N ARG A 59 -12.52 4.28 9.57
CA ARG A 59 -11.10 4.21 9.23
C ARG A 59 -10.91 3.11 8.19
N VAL A 60 -11.47 3.34 7.00
CA VAL A 60 -11.42 2.40 5.88
C VAL A 60 -9.97 2.25 5.38
N ARG A 61 -9.51 1.01 5.23
CA ARG A 61 -8.10 0.72 5.01
C ARG A 61 -7.88 -0.04 3.70
N PHE A 62 -7.67 -1.34 3.74
CA PHE A 62 -7.14 -2.13 2.64
C PHE A 62 -8.21 -2.96 1.95
N PHE A 63 -8.10 -3.04 0.63
CA PHE A 63 -9.01 -3.74 -0.26
C PHE A 63 -8.56 -5.16 -0.56
N SER A 64 -9.52 -6.03 -0.79
CA SER A 64 -9.29 -7.34 -1.38
C SER A 64 -10.50 -7.79 -2.18
N LYS A 65 -10.27 -8.32 -3.37
CA LYS A 65 -11.33 -8.85 -4.22
C LYS A 65 -11.58 -10.32 -3.87
N ALA A 66 -12.82 -10.64 -3.53
CA ALA A 66 -13.23 -12.01 -3.25
C ALA A 66 -13.30 -12.87 -4.53
N PRO A 67 -13.24 -14.21 -4.39
CA PRO A 67 -13.38 -15.10 -5.54
C PRO A 67 -14.69 -14.95 -6.32
N ASP A 68 -15.73 -14.44 -5.67
CA ASP A 68 -17.04 -14.13 -6.31
C ASP A 68 -17.10 -12.74 -6.96
N GLY A 69 -15.99 -12.00 -6.95
CA GLY A 69 -15.87 -10.70 -7.60
C GLY A 69 -16.26 -9.50 -6.74
N ARG A 70 -16.81 -9.72 -5.53
CA ARG A 70 -17.15 -8.62 -4.64
C ARG A 70 -15.89 -8.02 -3.99
N MET A 71 -15.95 -6.73 -3.69
CA MET A 71 -14.85 -6.02 -3.04
C MET A 71 -15.03 -6.03 -1.53
N PHE A 72 -14.02 -6.51 -0.82
CA PHE A 72 -13.93 -6.46 0.64
C PHE A 72 -12.99 -5.34 1.04
N VAL A 73 -13.30 -4.67 2.14
CA VAL A 73 -12.44 -3.61 2.69
C VAL A 73 -12.47 -3.65 4.21
N THR A 74 -11.32 -3.41 4.82
CA THR A 74 -11.19 -3.32 6.27
C THR A 74 -11.49 -1.92 6.77
N ASP A 75 -11.97 -1.82 8.00
CA ASP A 75 -12.20 -0.57 8.70
C ASP A 75 -11.73 -0.74 10.16
N MET A 76 -10.71 0.01 10.55
CA MET A 76 -10.12 -0.06 11.89
C MET A 76 -10.90 0.72 12.94
N HIS A 77 -11.96 1.40 12.58
CA HIS A 77 -12.72 2.33 13.39
C HIS A 77 -11.97 3.63 13.70
N ASP A 78 -10.83 3.55 14.35
CA ASP A 78 -9.89 4.65 14.60
C ASP A 78 -8.46 4.14 14.77
N LEU A 79 -7.52 5.00 15.12
CA LEU A 79 -6.11 4.64 15.30
C LEU A 79 -5.78 4.18 16.73
N THR A 80 -6.77 4.05 17.59
CA THR A 80 -6.57 3.51 18.96
C THR A 80 -6.63 1.98 18.93
N ASP A 81 -6.09 1.34 19.96
CA ASP A 81 -6.30 -0.07 20.22
C ASP A 81 -7.78 -0.29 20.61
N ASN A 82 -8.56 -0.84 19.71
CA ASN A 82 -10.00 -1.00 19.88
C ASN A 82 -10.49 -2.33 19.29
N LYS A 83 -11.70 -2.73 19.69
CA LYS A 83 -12.42 -3.91 19.18
C LYS A 83 -13.70 -3.51 18.42
N LYS A 84 -13.65 -2.40 17.71
CA LYS A 84 -14.79 -1.85 16.95
C LYS A 84 -14.56 -1.97 15.43
N GLY A 85 -13.51 -2.67 15.02
CA GLY A 85 -13.18 -2.86 13.63
C GLY A 85 -14.21 -3.71 12.89
N ILE A 86 -14.33 -3.46 11.60
CA ILE A 86 -15.30 -4.11 10.71
C ILE A 86 -14.59 -4.50 9.41
N VAL A 87 -14.99 -5.63 8.83
CA VAL A 87 -14.75 -5.93 7.42
C VAL A 87 -16.06 -5.72 6.69
N TYR A 88 -16.07 -4.82 5.71
CA TYR A 88 -17.21 -4.54 4.86
C TYR A 88 -17.11 -5.26 3.52
N ILE A 89 -18.27 -5.64 2.99
CA ILE A 89 -18.44 -5.94 1.56
C ILE A 89 -18.99 -4.67 0.91
N LEU A 90 -18.28 -4.19 -0.10
CA LEU A 90 -18.76 -3.14 -1.00
C LEU A 90 -19.40 -3.84 -2.19
N ASP A 91 -20.72 -3.80 -2.27
CA ASP A 91 -21.50 -4.60 -3.21
C ASP A 91 -22.31 -3.72 -4.18
N GLU A 92 -22.90 -4.36 -5.16
CA GLU A 92 -23.71 -3.70 -6.20
C GLU A 92 -22.91 -2.59 -6.90
N TRP A 93 -21.70 -2.94 -7.37
CA TRP A 93 -20.87 -2.02 -8.12
C TRP A 93 -21.52 -1.59 -9.42
N ASN A 94 -21.62 -0.28 -9.62
CA ASN A 94 -22.08 0.32 -10.86
C ASN A 94 -20.96 1.17 -11.47
N ALA A 95 -20.31 0.67 -12.53
CA ALA A 95 -19.17 1.35 -13.17
C ALA A 95 -19.59 2.66 -13.86
N GLU A 96 -20.84 2.79 -14.30
CA GLU A 96 -21.34 4.00 -14.95
C GLU A 96 -21.44 5.16 -13.95
N THR A 97 -22.03 4.92 -12.78
CA THR A 97 -22.13 5.94 -11.72
C THR A 97 -20.87 6.05 -10.87
N GLY A 98 -20.01 5.04 -10.89
CA GLY A 98 -18.82 4.95 -10.04
C GLY A 98 -19.12 4.74 -8.57
N LYS A 99 -20.25 4.10 -8.26
CA LYS A 99 -20.72 3.92 -6.88
C LYS A 99 -21.07 2.47 -6.58
N PHE A 100 -20.86 2.09 -5.31
CA PHE A 100 -21.43 0.87 -4.74
C PHE A 100 -22.87 1.14 -4.28
N GLY A 101 -23.78 0.26 -4.63
CA GLY A 101 -25.18 0.37 -4.21
C GLY A 101 -25.43 -0.11 -2.80
N LYS A 102 -24.49 -0.88 -2.22
CA LYS A 102 -24.68 -1.50 -0.92
C LYS A 102 -23.35 -1.65 -0.17
N ILE A 103 -23.36 -1.35 1.12
CA ILE A 103 -22.25 -1.56 2.04
C ILE A 103 -22.71 -2.53 3.12
N ILE A 104 -22.11 -3.71 3.20
CA ILE A 104 -22.54 -4.80 4.09
C ILE A 104 -21.49 -5.00 5.16
N PRO A 105 -21.81 -4.85 6.47
CA PRO A 105 -20.93 -5.29 7.55
C PRO A 105 -20.84 -6.83 7.52
N TYR A 106 -19.70 -7.35 7.09
CA TYR A 106 -19.46 -8.80 6.97
C TYR A 106 -18.97 -9.41 8.28
N MET A 107 -18.00 -8.77 8.93
CA MET A 107 -17.51 -9.12 10.26
C MET A 107 -17.39 -7.86 11.11
N THR A 108 -17.74 -7.97 12.39
CA THR A 108 -17.70 -6.87 13.37
C THR A 108 -16.93 -7.27 14.61
N GLY A 109 -16.68 -6.31 15.51
CA GLY A 109 -15.99 -6.57 16.77
C GLY A 109 -14.52 -6.94 16.62
N LEU A 110 -13.87 -6.47 15.56
CA LEU A 110 -12.51 -6.84 15.22
C LEU A 110 -11.48 -5.87 15.83
N LYS A 111 -10.31 -6.42 16.15
CA LYS A 111 -9.21 -5.66 16.74
C LYS A 111 -8.28 -5.11 15.66
N ASN A 112 -8.45 -3.83 15.34
CA ASN A 112 -7.66 -3.09 14.35
C ASN A 112 -7.40 -3.88 13.06
N PRO A 113 -8.44 -4.38 12.37
CA PRO A 113 -8.27 -5.13 11.13
C PRO A 113 -7.67 -4.22 10.07
N ASN A 114 -6.56 -4.63 9.48
CA ASN A 114 -5.95 -3.87 8.39
C ASN A 114 -6.02 -4.60 7.05
N SER A 115 -6.02 -5.92 7.06
CA SER A 115 -5.86 -6.69 5.83
C SER A 115 -6.74 -7.92 5.83
N VAL A 116 -7.46 -8.10 4.73
CA VAL A 116 -8.18 -9.31 4.33
C VAL A 116 -7.59 -9.76 3.00
N GLN A 117 -7.37 -11.06 2.85
CA GLN A 117 -6.95 -11.66 1.58
C GLN A 117 -7.70 -12.97 1.34
N PHE A 118 -7.80 -13.34 0.09
CA PHE A 118 -8.41 -14.58 -0.34
C PHE A 118 -7.37 -15.48 -0.99
N TYR A 119 -7.52 -16.77 -0.79
CA TYR A 119 -6.70 -17.81 -1.41
C TYR A 119 -7.58 -18.99 -1.77
N THR A 120 -7.43 -19.49 -2.99
CA THR A 120 -8.09 -20.71 -3.42
C THR A 120 -7.05 -21.82 -3.47
N ASP A 121 -7.26 -22.87 -2.68
CA ASP A 121 -6.31 -23.96 -2.58
C ASP A 121 -6.38 -24.93 -3.78
N SER A 122 -5.48 -25.91 -3.81
CA SER A 122 -5.39 -26.87 -4.91
C SER A 122 -6.64 -27.76 -5.06
N SER A 123 -7.47 -27.84 -4.01
CA SER A 123 -8.75 -28.58 -4.04
C SER A 123 -9.92 -27.72 -4.56
N GLY A 124 -9.67 -26.43 -4.81
CA GLY A 124 -10.71 -25.46 -5.21
C GLY A 124 -11.46 -24.84 -4.03
N GLN A 125 -11.03 -25.08 -2.79
CA GLN A 125 -11.62 -24.45 -1.63
C GLN A 125 -11.13 -23.01 -1.51
N ASP A 126 -12.07 -22.06 -1.40
CA ASP A 126 -11.79 -20.67 -1.12
C ASP A 126 -11.60 -20.43 0.38
N TRP A 127 -10.58 -19.66 0.73
CA TRP A 127 -10.24 -19.28 2.08
C TRP A 127 -10.17 -17.76 2.23
N LEU A 128 -10.69 -17.26 3.33
CA LEU A 128 -10.55 -15.86 3.74
C LEU A 128 -9.55 -15.77 4.88
N TYR A 129 -8.52 -14.95 4.70
CA TYR A 129 -7.51 -14.63 5.70
C TYR A 129 -7.77 -13.24 6.25
N LEU A 130 -7.73 -13.10 7.57
CA LEU A 130 -7.88 -11.84 8.27
C LEU A 130 -6.71 -11.61 9.22
N ALA A 131 -6.09 -10.44 9.11
CA ALA A 131 -5.06 -10.01 10.05
C ALA A 131 -5.61 -8.92 10.98
N GLU A 132 -5.63 -9.25 12.25
CA GLU A 132 -5.88 -8.33 13.36
C GLU A 132 -4.55 -8.06 14.09
N THR A 133 -4.52 -7.12 15.02
CA THR A 133 -3.29 -6.82 15.77
C THR A 133 -2.68 -8.06 16.43
N HIS A 134 -3.52 -8.89 17.06
CA HIS A 134 -3.09 -10.01 17.90
C HIS A 134 -2.99 -11.35 17.17
N GLN A 135 -3.56 -11.47 15.97
CA GLN A 135 -3.62 -12.77 15.29
C GLN A 135 -3.84 -12.68 13.78
N LEU A 136 -3.43 -13.74 13.12
CA LEU A 136 -3.84 -14.09 11.76
C LEU A 136 -4.80 -15.27 11.85
N THR A 137 -5.96 -15.14 11.24
CA THR A 137 -6.94 -16.22 11.12
C THR A 137 -7.24 -16.53 9.66
N ARG A 138 -7.73 -17.74 9.41
CA ARG A 138 -8.39 -18.08 8.16
C ARG A 138 -9.70 -18.82 8.41
N ARG A 139 -10.57 -18.76 7.44
CA ARG A 139 -11.83 -19.53 7.43
C ARG A 139 -12.20 -19.91 6.01
N LYS A 140 -12.91 -21.02 5.85
CA LYS A 140 -13.51 -21.36 4.56
C LYS A 140 -14.47 -20.25 4.16
N PHE A 141 -14.40 -19.86 2.89
CA PHE A 141 -15.23 -18.83 2.32
C PHE A 141 -16.21 -19.43 1.33
N THR A 142 -17.49 -19.12 1.48
CA THR A 142 -18.54 -19.51 0.55
C THR A 142 -18.91 -18.31 -0.32
N GLN A 143 -18.78 -18.47 -1.64
CA GLN A 143 -19.13 -17.40 -2.58
C GLN A 143 -20.56 -16.92 -2.37
N GLY A 144 -20.75 -15.60 -2.36
CA GLY A 144 -22.05 -14.97 -2.14
C GLY A 144 -22.45 -14.79 -0.67
N GLU A 145 -21.73 -15.35 0.30
CA GLU A 145 -22.07 -15.15 1.71
C GLU A 145 -21.99 -13.68 2.13
N ILE A 146 -22.87 -13.26 3.03
CA ILE A 146 -22.94 -11.89 3.56
C ILE A 146 -22.47 -11.80 5.02
N LYS A 147 -22.16 -12.91 5.61
CA LYS A 147 -21.56 -13.10 6.93
C LYS A 147 -20.75 -14.38 6.92
N PRO A 148 -19.75 -14.54 7.79
CA PRO A 148 -19.01 -15.79 7.89
C PRO A 148 -19.92 -16.95 8.24
N THR A 149 -19.80 -18.06 7.50
CA THR A 149 -20.54 -19.31 7.74
C THR A 149 -19.65 -20.40 8.31
N ALA A 150 -18.34 -20.25 8.20
CA ALA A 150 -17.37 -21.20 8.70
C ALA A 150 -16.59 -20.66 9.90
N LYS A 151 -16.15 -21.58 10.76
CA LYS A 151 -15.33 -21.24 11.94
C LYS A 151 -13.93 -20.81 11.53
N ALA A 152 -13.39 -19.80 12.23
CA ALA A 152 -12.02 -19.35 12.05
C ALA A 152 -11.02 -20.34 12.67
N GLU A 153 -9.89 -20.52 11.98
CA GLU A 153 -8.68 -21.16 12.45
C GLU A 153 -7.64 -20.08 12.77
N VAL A 154 -7.06 -20.11 13.97
CA VAL A 154 -5.94 -19.23 14.32
C VAL A 154 -4.65 -19.83 13.76
N LEU A 155 -4.01 -19.13 12.84
CA LEU A 155 -2.77 -19.58 12.18
C LEU A 155 -1.52 -19.07 12.88
N ALA A 156 -1.55 -17.84 13.39
CA ALA A 156 -0.46 -17.20 14.08
C ALA A 156 -0.98 -16.20 15.10
N THR A 157 -0.23 -16.00 16.18
CA THR A 157 -0.45 -14.95 17.16
C THR A 157 0.72 -13.97 17.11
N PHE A 158 0.43 -12.69 17.36
CA PHE A 158 1.42 -11.64 17.33
C PHE A 158 1.50 -10.95 18.68
N PRO A 159 2.67 -10.37 19.03
CA PRO A 159 2.78 -9.54 20.22
C PRO A 159 1.73 -8.43 20.20
N ASP A 160 0.89 -8.46 21.21
CA ASP A 160 -0.13 -7.45 21.45
C ASP A 160 -0.18 -7.24 22.96
N TYR A 161 0.31 -6.13 23.41
CA TYR A 161 0.41 -5.86 24.84
C TYR A 161 -0.91 -5.40 25.45
N GLY A 162 -1.98 -5.37 24.65
CA GLY A 162 -3.28 -4.83 25.07
C GLY A 162 -3.20 -3.35 25.45
N LEU A 163 -2.17 -2.66 24.97
CA LEU A 163 -1.92 -1.26 25.25
C LEU A 163 -2.53 -0.39 24.16
N SER A 164 -3.12 0.71 24.56
CA SER A 164 -3.60 1.71 23.62
C SER A 164 -2.43 2.30 22.82
N TYR A 165 -2.72 2.81 21.65
CA TYR A 165 -1.76 3.53 20.81
C TYR A 165 -0.99 4.59 21.61
N LYS A 166 -1.66 5.29 22.51
CA LYS A 166 -1.08 6.32 23.37
C LYS A 166 0.02 5.78 24.31
N TYR A 167 -0.05 4.51 24.71
CA TYR A 167 0.79 3.95 25.76
C TYR A 167 1.67 2.77 25.31
N GLY A 168 1.89 2.61 24.02
CA GLY A 168 2.79 1.59 23.51
C GLY A 168 2.19 0.62 22.51
N GLY A 169 0.96 0.78 22.14
CA GLY A 169 0.33 0.05 21.04
C GLY A 169 0.80 0.50 19.66
N TRP A 170 2.10 0.76 19.53
CA TRP A 170 2.68 1.18 18.26
C TRP A 170 2.45 0.13 17.18
N HIS A 171 2.14 0.60 15.97
CA HIS A 171 2.00 -0.23 14.78
C HIS A 171 1.03 -1.40 15.00
N LEU A 172 -0.22 -1.07 15.22
CA LEU A 172 -1.30 -2.04 15.50
C LEU A 172 -1.69 -2.88 14.29
N THR A 173 -1.28 -2.50 13.08
CA THR A 173 -1.71 -3.14 11.85
C THR A 173 -0.80 -4.29 11.44
N ARG A 174 -1.42 -5.32 10.83
CA ARG A 174 -0.74 -6.44 10.18
C ARG A 174 -1.25 -6.52 8.75
N THR A 175 -0.37 -6.65 7.78
CA THR A 175 -0.76 -6.71 6.37
C THR A 175 -0.40 -8.05 5.79
N ILE A 176 -1.33 -8.64 5.04
CA ILE A 176 -1.21 -9.95 4.40
C ILE A 176 -0.92 -9.76 2.91
N ALA A 177 0.00 -10.56 2.37
CA ALA A 177 0.14 -10.77 0.94
C ALA A 177 0.10 -12.26 0.63
N VAL A 178 -0.60 -12.63 -0.43
CA VAL A 178 -0.67 -14.01 -0.92
C VAL A 178 0.26 -14.12 -2.13
N GLY A 179 1.26 -14.99 -2.03
CA GLY A 179 2.24 -15.21 -3.09
C GLY A 179 1.74 -16.13 -4.19
N GLY A 180 2.22 -15.92 -5.41
CA GLY A 180 2.01 -16.83 -6.53
C GLY A 180 2.61 -18.23 -6.30
N ASN A 181 3.52 -18.35 -5.31
CA ASN A 181 4.08 -19.61 -4.82
C ASN A 181 3.16 -20.34 -3.83
N GLY A 182 1.96 -19.86 -3.59
CA GLY A 182 0.99 -20.42 -2.65
C GLY A 182 1.31 -20.17 -1.18
N LYS A 183 2.22 -19.26 -0.88
CA LYS A 183 2.58 -18.91 0.51
C LYS A 183 1.90 -17.64 0.97
N ILE A 184 1.77 -17.51 2.29
CA ILE A 184 1.18 -16.35 2.96
C ILE A 184 2.31 -15.55 3.61
N TYR A 185 2.29 -14.25 3.42
CA TYR A 185 3.24 -13.28 3.99
C TYR A 185 2.49 -12.30 4.88
N VAL A 186 3.07 -11.99 6.05
CA VAL A 186 2.45 -11.06 7.00
C VAL A 186 3.50 -10.10 7.53
N SER A 187 3.24 -8.80 7.44
CA SER A 187 4.11 -7.79 8.04
C SER A 187 3.70 -7.49 9.49
N VAL A 188 4.70 -7.33 10.34
CA VAL A 188 4.53 -6.98 11.75
C VAL A 188 5.45 -5.81 12.06
N GLY A 189 4.87 -4.68 12.42
CA GLY A 189 5.64 -3.47 12.74
C GLY A 189 6.32 -3.51 14.10
N SER A 190 7.18 -2.52 14.34
CA SER A 190 7.91 -2.38 15.59
C SER A 190 7.00 -2.07 16.78
N SER A 191 7.49 -2.32 18.00
CA SER A 191 6.81 -1.96 19.25
C SER A 191 7.11 -0.53 19.71
N CYS A 192 7.94 0.21 18.96
CA CYS A 192 8.50 1.49 19.37
C CYS A 192 8.80 2.35 18.15
N ASN A 193 9.09 3.62 18.39
CA ASN A 193 9.62 4.50 17.35
C ASN A 193 10.99 4.01 16.84
N ALA A 194 11.93 3.77 17.76
CA ALA A 194 13.21 3.16 17.49
C ALA A 194 13.74 2.50 18.75
N CYS A 195 14.04 1.21 18.68
CA CYS A 195 14.56 0.42 19.79
C CYS A 195 15.12 -0.91 19.28
N VAL A 196 15.86 -1.61 20.13
CA VAL A 196 16.19 -3.01 19.91
C VAL A 196 14.99 -3.84 20.40
N GLU A 197 14.33 -4.51 19.47
CA GLU A 197 13.12 -5.29 19.77
C GLU A 197 13.42 -6.51 20.65
N LYS A 198 12.52 -6.78 21.60
CA LYS A 198 12.59 -7.98 22.45
C LYS A 198 12.03 -9.21 21.75
N GLU A 199 10.92 -9.04 21.01
CA GLU A 199 10.31 -10.11 20.23
C GLU A 199 10.84 -10.10 18.80
N LYS A 200 11.38 -11.23 18.37
CA LYS A 200 12.00 -11.37 17.04
C LYS A 200 11.04 -11.13 15.87
N VAL A 201 9.74 -11.32 16.07
CA VAL A 201 8.74 -11.11 15.04
C VAL A 201 8.49 -9.65 14.71
N ARG A 202 8.82 -8.73 15.61
CA ARG A 202 8.67 -7.30 15.41
C ARG A 202 9.61 -6.77 14.33
N ALA A 203 9.14 -5.82 13.55
CA ALA A 203 9.85 -5.19 12.44
C ALA A 203 10.28 -6.21 11.36
N THR A 204 9.38 -7.12 11.02
CA THR A 204 9.64 -8.22 10.07
C THR A 204 8.49 -8.43 9.10
N VAL A 205 8.76 -9.25 8.08
CA VAL A 205 7.76 -9.93 7.28
C VAL A 205 7.91 -11.43 7.52
N LEU A 206 6.82 -12.09 7.88
CA LEU A 206 6.74 -13.54 8.06
C LEU A 206 6.31 -14.23 6.76
N GLU A 207 6.74 -15.47 6.59
CA GLU A 207 6.27 -16.38 5.55
C GLU A 207 5.73 -17.66 6.19
N MET A 208 4.64 -18.20 5.66
CA MET A 208 4.07 -19.44 6.10
C MET A 208 3.31 -20.14 4.97
N ASN A 209 3.06 -21.44 5.13
CA ASN A 209 2.13 -22.15 4.26
C ASN A 209 0.69 -21.65 4.47
N PRO A 210 -0.22 -21.90 3.52
CA PRO A 210 -1.61 -21.49 3.64
C PRO A 210 -2.33 -21.95 4.91
N ASP A 211 -1.93 -23.09 5.47
CA ASP A 211 -2.47 -23.63 6.73
C ASP A 211 -1.77 -23.10 7.99
N GLY A 212 -0.84 -22.16 7.84
CA GLY A 212 -0.07 -21.58 8.94
C GLY A 212 1.17 -22.40 9.34
N SER A 213 1.42 -23.54 8.73
CA SER A 213 2.62 -24.36 9.01
C SER A 213 3.88 -23.72 8.41
N GLU A 214 5.04 -24.18 8.87
CA GLU A 214 6.38 -23.75 8.44
C GLU A 214 6.56 -22.22 8.50
N GLN A 215 6.12 -21.62 9.59
CA GLN A 215 6.32 -20.19 9.83
C GLN A 215 7.79 -19.87 10.00
N LYS A 216 8.23 -18.83 9.28
CA LYS A 216 9.59 -18.31 9.41
C LYS A 216 9.62 -16.82 9.09
N ILE A 217 10.65 -16.15 9.60
CA ILE A 217 10.92 -14.78 9.27
C ILE A 217 11.49 -14.73 7.85
N TYR A 218 10.84 -13.97 6.98
CA TYR A 218 11.23 -13.77 5.58
C TYR A 218 12.24 -12.62 5.42
N ALA A 219 11.98 -11.50 6.11
CA ALA A 219 12.81 -10.31 6.07
C ALA A 219 12.75 -9.58 7.41
N THR A 220 13.85 -8.92 7.78
CA THR A 220 14.01 -8.19 9.03
C THR A 220 14.35 -6.72 8.79
N GLY A 221 14.41 -5.93 9.88
CA GLY A 221 14.86 -4.54 9.80
C GLY A 221 13.88 -3.61 9.09
N LEU A 222 12.61 -3.97 9.04
CA LEU A 222 11.52 -3.20 8.46
C LEU A 222 10.68 -2.61 9.60
N ARG A 223 10.91 -1.34 9.94
CA ARG A 223 10.27 -0.69 11.08
C ARG A 223 8.73 -0.85 11.05
N ASN A 224 8.12 -0.59 9.91
CA ASN A 224 6.68 -0.76 9.73
C ASN A 224 6.31 -0.87 8.24
N ALA A 225 6.29 -2.10 7.74
CA ALA A 225 5.97 -2.39 6.34
C ALA A 225 4.46 -2.56 6.16
N VAL A 226 3.73 -1.45 6.16
CA VAL A 226 2.25 -1.46 6.09
C VAL A 226 1.74 -1.87 4.72
N GLY A 227 2.31 -1.34 3.65
CA GLY A 227 2.01 -1.79 2.29
C GLY A 227 2.81 -3.04 1.95
N LEU A 228 2.13 -4.08 1.52
CA LEU A 228 2.76 -5.37 1.19
C LEU A 228 1.96 -6.04 0.07
N LYS A 229 2.58 -6.24 -1.08
CA LYS A 229 1.90 -6.80 -2.25
C LYS A 229 2.87 -7.47 -3.22
N TRP A 230 2.49 -8.62 -3.74
CA TRP A 230 3.16 -9.23 -4.88
C TRP A 230 2.79 -8.50 -6.18
N VAL A 231 3.82 -8.12 -6.93
CA VAL A 231 3.69 -7.63 -8.29
C VAL A 231 4.64 -8.45 -9.17
N GLY A 232 4.07 -9.25 -10.06
CA GLY A 232 4.85 -10.22 -10.82
C GLY A 232 5.57 -11.20 -9.87
N LYS A 233 6.89 -11.27 -10.00
CA LYS A 233 7.74 -12.19 -9.22
C LYS A 233 8.29 -11.59 -7.92
N PHE A 234 7.95 -10.35 -7.61
CA PHE A 234 8.54 -9.62 -6.49
C PHE A 234 7.51 -9.27 -5.43
N LEU A 235 7.89 -9.43 -4.18
CA LEU A 235 7.13 -8.95 -3.03
C LEU A 235 7.60 -7.54 -2.71
N PHE A 236 6.74 -6.57 -2.97
CA PHE A 236 7.03 -5.17 -2.66
C PHE A 236 6.46 -4.76 -1.33
N ALA A 237 7.16 -3.86 -0.65
CA ALA A 237 6.73 -3.29 0.61
C ALA A 237 7.07 -1.81 0.70
N THR A 238 6.14 -1.02 1.26
CA THR A 238 6.46 0.29 1.83
C THR A 238 6.98 0.11 3.24
N ASN A 239 7.82 1.04 3.71
CA ASN A 239 8.37 0.98 5.06
C ASN A 239 8.47 2.38 5.65
N GLN A 240 7.85 2.58 6.81
CA GLN A 240 7.81 3.87 7.48
C GLN A 240 9.07 4.09 8.32
N GLY A 241 9.71 5.24 8.12
CA GLY A 241 10.91 5.65 8.85
C GLY A 241 10.61 6.13 10.28
N ALA A 242 11.65 6.11 11.13
CA ALA A 242 11.56 6.57 12.51
C ALA A 242 11.47 8.11 12.61
N ASP A 243 10.95 8.62 13.73
CA ASP A 243 10.63 10.04 13.90
C ASP A 243 11.74 10.85 14.62
N HIS A 244 12.77 10.19 15.14
CA HIS A 244 13.77 10.85 16.00
C HIS A 244 14.93 11.53 15.25
N LEU A 245 15.02 11.37 13.93
CA LEU A 245 16.13 11.89 13.13
C LEU A 245 15.86 13.30 12.57
N GLY A 246 14.75 13.90 12.97
CA GLY A 246 14.38 15.25 12.57
C GLY A 246 13.35 15.34 11.45
N LYS A 247 13.09 16.55 11.01
CA LYS A 247 12.03 16.87 10.04
C LYS A 247 12.29 16.30 8.64
N HIS A 248 13.56 16.16 8.26
CA HIS A 248 13.97 15.80 6.90
C HIS A 248 14.60 14.43 6.77
N LYS A 249 14.62 13.65 7.85
CA LYS A 249 15.16 12.29 7.91
C LYS A 249 14.31 11.39 8.80
N PRO A 250 14.34 10.07 8.56
CA PRO A 250 14.82 9.37 7.38
C PRO A 250 13.81 9.45 6.23
N ASP A 251 14.20 8.93 5.06
CA ASP A 251 13.24 8.67 3.98
C ASP A 251 12.17 7.68 4.45
N GLU A 252 10.99 7.80 3.90
CA GLU A 252 10.08 6.66 3.74
C GLU A 252 10.61 5.80 2.58
N THR A 253 10.60 4.48 2.72
CA THR A 253 11.26 3.61 1.74
C THR A 253 10.31 2.61 1.09
N PHE A 254 10.71 2.13 -0.07
CA PHE A 254 10.01 1.13 -0.85
C PHE A 254 11.02 0.07 -1.29
N TYR A 255 10.68 -1.19 -1.06
CA TYR A 255 11.59 -2.31 -1.33
C TYR A 255 10.94 -3.38 -2.20
N ALA A 256 11.72 -3.99 -3.09
CA ALA A 256 11.49 -5.33 -3.57
C ALA A 256 12.17 -6.28 -2.57
N LEU A 257 11.39 -6.93 -1.72
CA LEU A 257 11.91 -7.71 -0.60
C LEU A 257 12.62 -8.98 -1.09
N LYS A 258 13.68 -9.33 -0.41
CA LYS A 258 14.44 -10.57 -0.62
C LYS A 258 14.41 -11.42 0.64
N ARG A 259 14.34 -12.74 0.46
CA ARG A 259 14.43 -13.72 1.54
C ARG A 259 15.73 -13.51 2.33
N ASP A 260 15.62 -13.56 3.66
CA ASP A 260 16.72 -13.43 4.61
C ASP A 260 17.46 -12.07 4.59
N ALA A 261 16.91 -11.07 3.90
CA ALA A 261 17.48 -9.74 3.90
C ALA A 261 17.15 -8.98 5.18
N ASP A 262 18.10 -8.14 5.60
CA ASP A 262 17.96 -7.21 6.72
C ASP A 262 18.01 -5.78 6.17
N TYR A 263 16.92 -5.06 6.34
CA TYR A 263 16.74 -3.70 5.83
C TYR A 263 17.20 -2.61 6.81
N GLY A 264 17.78 -3.00 7.94
CA GLY A 264 18.69 -2.19 8.76
C GLY A 264 18.07 -1.49 9.98
N TRP A 265 16.75 -1.30 10.04
CA TRP A 265 16.18 -0.66 11.23
C TRP A 265 16.44 -1.51 12.51
N PRO A 266 16.76 -0.94 13.66
CA PRO A 266 16.90 0.49 13.98
C PRO A 266 18.29 1.08 13.70
N SER A 267 19.27 0.27 13.33
CA SER A 267 20.68 0.67 13.28
C SER A 267 21.07 1.44 12.02
N CYS A 268 20.28 1.32 10.96
CA CYS A 268 20.54 1.95 9.67
C CYS A 268 19.27 2.64 9.16
N TYR A 269 19.47 3.73 8.41
CA TYR A 269 18.35 4.45 7.78
C TYR A 269 18.75 4.96 6.41
N SER A 270 17.74 5.28 5.59
CA SER A 270 17.93 5.90 4.28
C SER A 270 17.76 7.42 4.35
N SER A 271 18.60 8.13 3.65
CA SER A 271 18.45 9.56 3.40
C SER A 271 18.83 9.86 1.95
N ASN A 272 17.91 10.41 1.17
CA ASN A 272 18.05 10.60 -0.27
C ASN A 272 18.48 9.31 -1.00
N GLY A 273 17.93 8.18 -0.57
CA GLY A 273 18.22 6.85 -1.15
C GLY A 273 19.54 6.23 -0.74
N LYS A 274 20.34 6.90 0.08
CA LYS A 274 21.63 6.40 0.59
C LYS A 274 21.48 5.89 2.01
N ILE A 275 22.23 4.86 2.38
CA ILE A 275 22.17 4.23 3.70
C ILE A 275 23.19 4.86 4.63
N PHE A 276 22.75 5.21 5.82
CA PHE A 276 23.53 5.78 6.91
C PHE A 276 23.36 4.98 8.20
N ALA A 277 24.36 5.00 9.05
CA ALA A 277 24.25 4.43 10.39
C ALA A 277 23.49 5.40 11.32
N ASP A 278 22.57 4.85 12.11
CA ASP A 278 21.91 5.60 13.18
C ASP A 278 22.91 5.81 14.32
N PRO A 279 23.13 7.05 14.78
CA PRO A 279 24.13 7.33 15.80
C PRO A 279 23.79 6.71 17.17
N LYS A 280 22.52 6.44 17.42
CA LYS A 280 22.02 5.89 18.69
C LYS A 280 22.01 4.36 18.75
N PHE A 281 21.82 3.71 17.61
CA PHE A 281 21.60 2.25 17.52
C PHE A 281 22.70 1.56 16.71
N LYS A 282 23.96 1.72 17.12
CA LYS A 282 25.10 1.12 16.44
C LYS A 282 25.06 -0.41 16.52
N ARG A 283 25.46 -1.07 15.43
CA ARG A 283 25.64 -2.52 15.40
C ARG A 283 27.05 -2.88 14.88
N PRO A 284 27.64 -4.04 15.33
CA PRO A 284 29.00 -4.42 14.95
C PRO A 284 29.22 -4.55 13.44
N THR A 285 28.22 -5.04 12.69
CA THR A 285 28.31 -5.26 11.25
C THR A 285 28.16 -3.96 10.42
N GLY A 286 27.81 -2.84 11.08
CA GLY A 286 27.51 -1.58 10.37
C GLY A 286 26.34 -1.70 9.40
N CYS A 287 26.29 -0.81 8.40
CA CYS A 287 25.20 -0.73 7.43
C CYS A 287 25.61 -1.16 6.01
N LYS A 288 26.80 -1.71 5.84
CA LYS A 288 27.39 -2.02 4.53
C LYS A 288 26.56 -2.99 3.69
N ASN A 289 25.92 -3.97 4.33
CA ASN A 289 25.13 -5.00 3.66
C ASN A 289 23.62 -4.72 3.64
N VAL A 290 23.20 -3.55 4.10
CA VAL A 290 21.80 -3.14 4.06
C VAL A 290 21.42 -2.80 2.61
N PRO A 291 20.38 -3.41 2.05
CA PRO A 291 19.97 -3.13 0.69
C PRO A 291 19.54 -1.67 0.52
N SER A 292 19.92 -1.07 -0.60
CA SER A 292 19.37 0.24 -1.00
C SER A 292 17.90 0.12 -1.33
N PRO A 293 17.10 1.15 -1.03
CA PRO A 293 15.67 1.12 -1.37
C PRO A 293 15.46 1.11 -2.90
N TYR A 294 14.43 0.42 -3.34
CA TYR A 294 13.94 0.46 -4.70
C TYR A 294 13.49 1.88 -5.10
N ALA A 295 12.84 2.55 -4.16
CA ALA A 295 12.46 3.95 -4.24
C ALA A 295 12.34 4.52 -2.82
N TYR A 296 12.31 5.84 -2.72
CA TYR A 296 12.13 6.53 -1.45
C TYR A 296 11.19 7.74 -1.63
N PHE A 297 10.59 8.13 -0.52
CA PHE A 297 9.62 9.23 -0.45
C PHE A 297 10.05 10.24 0.61
N PRO A 298 9.49 11.44 0.62
CA PRO A 298 9.81 12.43 1.64
C PRO A 298 9.62 11.87 3.06
N SER A 299 10.50 12.27 3.97
CA SER A 299 10.41 11.91 5.38
C SER A 299 9.04 12.24 5.95
N HIS A 300 8.55 11.42 6.86
CA HIS A 300 7.24 11.57 7.53
C HIS A 300 6.02 11.53 6.61
N SER A 301 6.19 11.24 5.31
CA SER A 301 5.07 11.16 4.37
C SER A 301 4.19 9.92 4.56
N SER A 302 4.68 8.92 5.30
CA SER A 302 3.94 7.70 5.65
C SER A 302 3.39 6.97 4.44
N ALA A 303 4.31 6.46 3.59
CA ALA A 303 3.93 5.63 2.45
C ALA A 303 3.33 4.32 2.94
N ILE A 304 2.15 3.95 2.43
CA ILE A 304 1.44 2.73 2.84
C ILE A 304 0.98 1.92 1.62
N GLY A 305 -0.27 1.97 1.21
CA GLY A 305 -0.77 1.14 0.12
C GLY A 305 -0.29 1.59 -1.27
N PHE A 306 -0.27 0.65 -2.19
CA PHE A 306 0.16 0.90 -3.56
C PHE A 306 -0.41 -0.15 -4.51
N ASP A 307 -0.41 0.16 -5.82
CA ASP A 307 -0.61 -0.82 -6.87
C ASP A 307 0.22 -0.47 -8.11
N TYR A 308 0.33 -1.42 -9.04
CA TYR A 308 1.16 -1.31 -10.23
C TYR A 308 0.31 -1.35 -11.51
N PHE A 309 0.65 -0.48 -12.47
CA PHE A 309 -0.14 -0.26 -13.68
C PHE A 309 0.69 -0.57 -14.92
N ASP A 310 0.65 -1.82 -15.37
CA ASP A 310 1.48 -2.34 -16.47
C ASP A 310 0.67 -2.81 -17.68
N ASP A 311 -0.65 -2.57 -17.71
CA ASP A 311 -1.46 -2.95 -18.86
C ASP A 311 -1.02 -2.14 -20.09
N PRO A 312 -0.92 -2.78 -21.28
CA PRO A 312 -0.58 -2.06 -22.53
C PRO A 312 -1.51 -0.89 -22.86
N ASN A 313 -2.75 -0.93 -22.40
CA ASN A 313 -3.77 0.11 -22.62
C ASN A 313 -3.80 1.18 -21.52
N THR A 314 -2.92 1.10 -20.55
CA THR A 314 -2.82 2.11 -19.50
C THR A 314 -2.36 3.45 -20.09
N ASP A 315 -2.97 4.53 -19.60
CA ASP A 315 -2.60 5.91 -19.94
C ASP A 315 -1.12 6.17 -19.61
N GLU A 316 -0.44 6.87 -20.52
CA GLU A 316 1.00 7.17 -20.40
C GLU A 316 1.37 7.85 -19.08
N THR A 317 0.46 8.63 -18.51
CA THR A 317 0.66 9.31 -17.21
C THR A 317 1.04 8.32 -16.10
N ILE A 318 0.43 7.13 -16.07
CA ILE A 318 0.62 6.15 -15.00
C ILE A 318 1.16 4.79 -15.49
N LYS A 319 1.33 4.63 -16.80
CA LYS A 319 1.79 3.37 -17.38
C LYS A 319 3.17 2.99 -16.87
N ASN A 320 3.34 1.71 -16.56
CA ASN A 320 4.57 1.14 -16.02
C ASN A 320 5.06 1.87 -14.77
N SER A 321 4.12 2.23 -13.89
CA SER A 321 4.39 2.89 -12.62
C SER A 321 3.65 2.24 -11.47
N PHE A 322 4.18 2.47 -10.27
CA PHE A 322 3.41 2.31 -9.04
C PHE A 322 2.67 3.62 -8.74
N LEU A 323 1.43 3.52 -8.36
CA LEU A 323 0.77 4.58 -7.60
C LEU A 323 0.89 4.24 -6.12
N VAL A 324 1.37 5.18 -5.32
CA VAL A 324 1.64 4.96 -3.89
C VAL A 324 0.88 6.00 -3.08
N ALA A 325 0.13 5.52 -2.10
CA ALA A 325 -0.57 6.37 -1.14
C ALA A 325 0.41 6.86 -0.07
N LEU A 326 0.63 8.16 -0.03
CA LEU A 326 1.36 8.83 1.04
C LEU A 326 0.33 9.33 2.05
N HIS A 327 0.19 8.60 3.15
CA HIS A 327 -0.85 8.83 4.17
C HIS A 327 -0.72 10.19 4.86
N GLY A 328 0.50 10.66 4.99
CA GLY A 328 0.81 11.98 5.54
C GLY A 328 1.39 11.93 6.95
N SER A 329 2.16 12.96 7.27
CA SER A 329 2.76 13.14 8.60
C SER A 329 1.70 13.28 9.69
N THR A 330 2.01 12.85 10.90
CA THR A 330 1.14 13.06 12.07
C THR A 330 1.03 14.53 12.44
N ASP A 331 2.09 15.29 12.19
CA ASP A 331 2.11 16.74 12.31
C ASP A 331 1.91 17.37 10.93
N ALA A 332 0.74 17.96 10.70
CA ALA A 332 0.39 18.61 9.43
C ALA A 332 1.33 19.76 9.06
N THR A 333 2.02 20.38 10.03
CA THR A 333 2.98 21.46 9.76
C THR A 333 4.23 20.97 9.04
N ILE A 334 4.57 19.68 9.12
CA ILE A 334 5.63 19.07 8.31
C ILE A 334 5.23 19.08 6.83
N GLY A 335 3.95 18.84 6.54
CA GLY A 335 3.37 19.02 5.22
C GLY A 335 3.74 17.96 4.19
N HIS A 336 4.34 16.83 4.58
CA HIS A 336 4.72 15.76 3.67
C HIS A 336 3.62 14.71 3.58
N GLY A 337 3.31 14.26 2.37
CA GLY A 337 2.28 13.25 2.11
C GLY A 337 0.90 13.84 1.84
N TYR A 338 -0.15 13.16 2.28
CA TYR A 338 -1.57 13.47 2.04
C TYR A 338 -1.91 13.48 0.55
N LYS A 339 -1.26 12.60 -0.21
CA LYS A 339 -1.37 12.57 -1.67
C LYS A 339 -1.06 11.18 -2.23
N ILE A 340 -1.32 11.02 -3.52
CA ILE A 340 -0.94 9.84 -4.30
C ILE A 340 0.17 10.26 -5.25
N VAL A 341 1.27 9.53 -5.25
CA VAL A 341 2.42 9.76 -6.14
C VAL A 341 2.56 8.68 -7.19
N ILE A 342 3.13 9.06 -8.31
CA ILE A 342 3.55 8.17 -9.39
C ILE A 342 5.03 7.86 -9.15
N MET A 343 5.35 6.58 -9.01
CA MET A 343 6.72 6.15 -8.76
C MET A 343 7.20 5.18 -9.84
N ARG A 344 8.30 5.53 -10.46
CA ARG A 344 9.06 4.68 -11.36
C ARG A 344 10.49 4.57 -10.86
N LYS A 345 11.04 3.36 -10.87
CA LYS A 345 12.39 3.12 -10.35
C LYS A 345 13.42 4.05 -11.01
N GLY A 346 14.25 4.70 -10.20
CA GLY A 346 15.32 5.57 -10.67
C GLY A 346 14.85 6.90 -11.26
N GLN A 347 13.57 7.22 -11.16
CA GLN A 347 13.00 8.47 -11.67
C GLN A 347 12.51 9.35 -10.52
N LYS A 348 12.42 10.65 -10.78
CA LYS A 348 11.82 11.61 -9.86
C LYS A 348 10.36 11.27 -9.62
N LEU A 349 9.90 11.35 -8.37
CA LEU A 349 8.49 11.21 -8.03
C LEU A 349 7.66 12.29 -8.72
N GLU A 350 6.48 11.88 -9.20
CA GLU A 350 5.47 12.79 -9.72
C GLU A 350 4.22 12.69 -8.86
N THR A 351 3.46 13.76 -8.77
CA THR A 351 2.19 13.77 -8.06
C THR A 351 1.06 13.39 -9.01
N PHE A 352 0.29 12.37 -8.67
CA PHE A 352 -0.95 12.01 -9.37
C PHE A 352 -2.16 12.76 -8.79
N MET A 353 -2.24 12.85 -7.48
CA MET A 353 -3.35 13.50 -6.78
C MET A 353 -2.84 14.18 -5.51
N ASP A 354 -3.27 15.42 -5.29
CA ASP A 354 -3.11 16.13 -4.03
C ASP A 354 -4.39 16.91 -3.66
N GLY A 355 -4.33 17.75 -2.62
CA GLY A 355 -5.44 18.58 -2.19
C GLY A 355 -6.06 18.17 -0.86
N PHE A 356 -5.70 17.03 -0.28
CA PHE A 356 -6.15 16.66 1.06
C PHE A 356 -5.58 17.56 2.15
N LEU A 357 -4.37 18.09 1.95
CA LEU A 357 -3.78 19.07 2.85
C LEU A 357 -3.86 20.45 2.21
N VAL A 358 -4.57 21.38 2.86
CA VAL A 358 -4.67 22.79 2.48
C VAL A 358 -4.31 23.63 3.70
N GLY A 359 -3.14 24.29 3.64
CA GLY A 359 -2.56 24.92 4.84
C GLY A 359 -2.26 23.82 5.87
N ASN A 360 -2.84 23.93 7.06
CA ASN A 360 -2.76 22.91 8.12
C ASN A 360 -4.04 22.09 8.24
N LYS A 361 -5.01 22.30 7.36
CA LYS A 361 -6.28 21.56 7.34
C LYS A 361 -6.12 20.28 6.54
N VAL A 362 -6.44 19.15 7.17
CA VAL A 362 -6.40 17.82 6.56
C VAL A 362 -7.83 17.36 6.26
N ASN A 363 -8.18 17.25 4.97
CA ASN A 363 -9.50 16.81 4.51
C ASN A 363 -9.58 15.29 4.29
N GLY A 364 -8.44 14.60 4.29
CA GLY A 364 -8.37 13.16 4.10
C GLY A 364 -6.93 12.68 4.14
N ARG A 365 -6.78 11.35 4.22
CA ARG A 365 -5.47 10.67 4.24
C ARG A 365 -5.57 9.38 3.40
N PRO A 366 -4.93 9.33 2.21
CA PRO A 366 -5.01 8.13 1.37
C PRO A 366 -4.28 6.96 2.01
N ALA A 367 -4.91 5.79 1.98
CA ALA A 367 -4.41 4.60 2.66
C ALA A 367 -4.01 3.48 1.69
N ASP A 368 -4.93 2.99 0.88
CA ASP A 368 -4.66 1.90 -0.06
C ASP A 368 -5.08 2.28 -1.48
N ILE A 369 -4.48 1.61 -2.45
CA ILE A 369 -4.79 1.72 -3.86
C ILE A 369 -5.05 0.32 -4.40
N TYR A 370 -6.18 0.13 -5.06
CA TYR A 370 -6.55 -1.12 -5.68
C TYR A 370 -6.89 -0.92 -7.17
N ARG A 371 -6.05 -1.44 -8.06
CA ARG A 371 -6.27 -1.37 -9.51
C ARG A 371 -7.48 -2.21 -9.91
N ILE A 372 -8.42 -1.61 -10.64
CA ILE A 372 -9.60 -2.28 -11.18
C ILE A 372 -9.31 -2.79 -12.59
N ASP A 373 -8.82 -1.91 -13.44
CA ASP A 373 -8.44 -2.20 -14.82
C ASP A 373 -7.24 -1.34 -15.26
N ALA A 374 -6.98 -1.25 -16.56
CA ALA A 374 -5.86 -0.48 -17.12
C ALA A 374 -5.84 0.99 -16.66
N ASN A 375 -7.01 1.62 -16.47
CA ASN A 375 -7.14 3.06 -16.29
C ASN A 375 -8.08 3.44 -15.16
N SER A 376 -8.34 2.53 -14.22
CA SER A 376 -9.19 2.82 -13.07
C SER A 376 -8.73 2.09 -11.81
N PHE A 377 -9.01 2.70 -10.68
CA PHE A 377 -8.67 2.13 -9.37
C PHE A 377 -9.56 2.69 -8.27
N TYR A 378 -9.64 1.97 -7.17
CA TYR A 378 -10.14 2.48 -5.91
C TYR A 378 -8.98 2.97 -5.06
N PHE A 379 -9.21 4.00 -4.27
CA PHE A 379 -8.37 4.27 -3.10
C PHE A 379 -9.23 4.59 -1.88
N SER A 380 -8.68 4.28 -0.71
CA SER A 380 -9.34 4.56 0.56
C SER A 380 -8.77 5.82 1.19
N ASP A 381 -9.66 6.63 1.79
CA ASP A 381 -9.34 7.73 2.69
C ASP A 381 -9.75 7.30 4.10
N ASP A 382 -8.77 6.99 4.93
CA ASP A 382 -9.02 6.44 6.26
C ASP A 382 -9.31 7.52 7.31
N LYS A 383 -9.13 8.79 6.98
CA LYS A 383 -9.54 9.90 7.84
C LYS A 383 -10.99 10.30 7.57
N GLY A 384 -11.36 10.45 6.32
CA GLY A 384 -12.72 10.83 5.92
C GLY A 384 -13.71 9.68 5.89
N GLY A 385 -13.25 8.43 5.93
CA GLY A 385 -14.11 7.25 5.83
C GLY A 385 -14.74 7.09 4.46
N VAL A 386 -14.01 7.35 3.42
CA VAL A 386 -14.48 7.35 2.03
C VAL A 386 -13.65 6.40 1.18
N VAL A 387 -14.32 5.64 0.33
CA VAL A 387 -13.71 4.94 -0.79
C VAL A 387 -13.95 5.75 -2.06
N TYR A 388 -12.89 6.15 -2.73
CA TYR A 388 -12.94 6.88 -3.98
C TYR A 388 -12.72 5.94 -5.15
N TYR A 389 -13.41 6.23 -6.25
CA TYR A 389 -13.19 5.63 -7.56
C TYR A 389 -12.58 6.65 -8.50
N VAL A 390 -11.44 6.30 -9.07
CA VAL A 390 -10.73 7.13 -10.04
C VAL A 390 -10.70 6.40 -11.38
N ARG A 391 -11.09 7.09 -12.44
CA ARG A 391 -11.09 6.55 -13.80
C ARG A 391 -10.61 7.57 -14.81
N ARG A 392 -9.94 7.10 -15.85
CA ARG A 392 -9.67 7.92 -17.03
C ARG A 392 -10.99 8.20 -17.74
N LYS A 393 -11.17 9.46 -18.16
CA LYS A 393 -12.29 9.84 -19.05
C LYS A 393 -12.09 9.20 -20.42
N GLU A 394 -13.18 8.73 -21.01
CA GLU A 394 -13.14 8.32 -22.40
C GLU A 394 -12.76 9.53 -23.29
N PRO A 395 -11.94 9.33 -24.34
CA PRO A 395 -11.66 10.38 -25.31
C PRO A 395 -12.98 10.86 -25.93
N SER A 396 -13.23 12.17 -25.93
CA SER A 396 -14.40 12.80 -26.57
C SER A 396 -14.32 12.68 -28.08
#